data_fd007aa41242ce34c81652806801a38f
#
_entry.id   fd007aa41242ce34c81652806801a38f
#
_cell.length_a   1.000
_cell.length_b   1.000
_cell.length_c   1.000
_cell.angle_alpha   90.00
_cell.angle_beta   90.00
_cell.angle_gamma   90.00
#
_symmetry.space_group_name_H-M   'P 1'
#
loop_
_entity.id
_entity.type
_entity.pdbx_description
1 polymer ?
#
loop_
_entity_poly.entity_id
_entity_poly.type
_entity_poly.pdbx_seq_one_letter_code
_entity_poly.pdbx_strand_id
1 'polypeptide(L)'
;MSFKIKFCLIFLLLFSILFTFISKLDFYIVIGGVILTTISFAIGGDLFVDEAIGLGTKLGLTKMQTGATFLSFFSIVDEIFVVLNSSLRGYSSISFGAVEGSNLVAMVIFLIAAVVLGMAIKTEFSIELALMTVIMSILLISSFYYTSISIFLAILLIIIFMLYMARITRQKESLGTQQHNYSIMMFVVSALLVYFASQNVVTISNYFYISLGNNLFFWGMIIAGVAGSIPEGIMFLISLKRNEADTAIGLILSSSIYKATILVAIASLISPVAFKGSRFSIVALLGISVFLFVYVLLRGVKSKSIAMP
;
A
#
# COMPACT_ATOMS: atom_id res chain seq x y z
N MET A 1 1.07 -2.51 -27.20
CA MET A 1 2.28 -2.19 -26.42
C MET A 1 3.49 -2.14 -27.33
N SER A 2 4.31 -1.10 -27.28
CA SER A 2 5.47 -0.93 -28.16
C SER A 2 6.56 -1.98 -27.86
N PHE A 3 7.39 -2.32 -28.87
CA PHE A 3 8.52 -3.25 -28.71
C PHE A 3 9.47 -2.84 -27.56
N LYS A 4 9.69 -1.54 -27.39
CA LYS A 4 10.53 -0.97 -26.32
C LYS A 4 10.03 -1.31 -24.92
N ILE A 5 8.71 -1.26 -24.71
CA ILE A 5 8.11 -1.59 -23.40
C ILE A 5 8.25 -3.08 -23.09
N LYS A 6 7.99 -3.95 -24.10
CA LYS A 6 8.19 -5.41 -23.93
C LYS A 6 9.63 -5.76 -23.57
N PHE A 7 10.60 -5.12 -24.24
CA PHE A 7 12.01 -5.32 -23.96
C PHE A 7 12.38 -4.87 -22.53
N CYS A 8 11.89 -3.71 -22.10
CA CYS A 8 12.12 -3.20 -20.75
C CYS A 8 11.58 -4.17 -19.67
N LEU A 9 10.37 -4.71 -19.88
CA LEU A 9 9.76 -5.68 -18.95
C LEU A 9 10.56 -6.97 -18.86
N ILE A 10 10.99 -7.52 -20.00
CA ILE A 10 11.83 -8.72 -20.03
C ILE A 10 13.15 -8.46 -19.30
N PHE A 11 13.77 -7.31 -19.53
CA PHE A 11 15.01 -6.92 -18.85
C PHE A 11 14.83 -6.84 -17.33
N LEU A 12 13.77 -6.13 -16.86
CA LEU A 12 13.47 -5.99 -15.44
C LEU A 12 13.16 -7.34 -14.79
N LEU A 13 12.42 -8.20 -15.48
CA LEU A 13 12.10 -9.55 -14.98
C LEU A 13 13.36 -10.41 -14.87
N LEU A 14 14.21 -10.43 -15.91
CA LEU A 14 15.48 -11.16 -15.87
C LEU A 14 16.40 -10.63 -14.78
N PHE A 15 16.49 -9.30 -14.63
CA PHE A 15 17.26 -8.68 -13.54
C PHE A 15 16.70 -9.14 -12.18
N SER A 16 15.39 -9.03 -11.95
CA SER A 16 14.77 -9.39 -10.68
C SER A 16 14.99 -10.87 -10.34
N ILE A 17 14.92 -11.75 -11.33
CA ILE A 17 15.23 -13.18 -11.16
C ILE A 17 16.71 -13.37 -10.81
N LEU A 18 17.62 -12.81 -11.61
CA LEU A 18 19.06 -12.97 -11.41
C LEU A 18 19.51 -12.41 -10.05
N PHE A 19 18.99 -11.25 -9.65
CA PHE A 19 19.32 -10.65 -8.37
C PHE A 19 18.94 -11.55 -7.18
N THR A 20 17.83 -12.28 -7.28
CA THR A 20 17.39 -13.22 -6.23
C THR A 20 18.43 -14.34 -5.99
N PHE A 21 19.23 -14.70 -6.99
CA PHE A 21 20.24 -15.76 -6.90
C PHE A 21 21.66 -15.25 -6.62
N ILE A 22 21.87 -13.93 -6.44
CA ILE A 22 23.20 -13.41 -6.10
C ILE A 22 23.55 -13.83 -4.68
N SER A 23 24.60 -14.63 -4.54
CA SER A 23 25.07 -15.16 -3.25
C SER A 23 25.94 -14.18 -2.46
N LYS A 24 26.63 -13.26 -3.14
CA LYS A 24 27.48 -12.23 -2.52
C LYS A 24 26.97 -10.86 -2.92
N LEU A 25 26.41 -10.15 -1.96
CA LEU A 25 25.97 -8.78 -2.11
C LEU A 25 27.06 -7.85 -1.61
N ASP A 26 27.46 -6.91 -2.43
CA ASP A 26 28.24 -5.74 -2.01
C ASP A 26 27.37 -4.48 -2.04
N PHE A 27 27.88 -3.39 -1.48
CA PHE A 27 27.12 -2.14 -1.35
C PHE A 27 26.66 -1.58 -2.70
N TYR A 28 27.49 -1.63 -3.75
CA TYR A 28 27.14 -1.08 -5.08
C TYR A 28 26.07 -1.92 -5.78
N ILE A 29 26.19 -3.25 -5.69
CA ILE A 29 25.17 -4.18 -6.21
C ILE A 29 23.83 -3.93 -5.53
N VAL A 30 23.84 -3.73 -4.21
CA VAL A 30 22.63 -3.47 -3.43
C VAL A 30 21.98 -2.14 -3.80
N ILE A 31 22.76 -1.06 -3.97
CA ILE A 31 22.22 0.23 -4.41
C ILE A 31 21.59 0.12 -5.80
N GLY A 32 22.27 -0.52 -6.74
CA GLY A 32 21.69 -0.84 -8.06
C GLY A 32 20.41 -1.68 -7.94
N GLY A 33 20.42 -2.65 -7.03
CA GLY A 33 19.29 -3.50 -6.68
C GLY A 33 18.10 -2.70 -6.16
N VAL A 34 18.30 -1.74 -5.25
CA VAL A 34 17.23 -0.85 -4.74
C VAL A 34 16.55 -0.12 -5.90
N ILE A 35 17.34 0.53 -6.77
CA ILE A 35 16.81 1.32 -7.88
C ILE A 35 15.99 0.45 -8.84
N LEU A 36 16.58 -0.66 -9.31
CA LEU A 36 15.91 -1.52 -10.28
C LEU A 36 14.69 -2.25 -9.69
N THR A 37 14.75 -2.64 -8.42
CA THR A 37 13.60 -3.24 -7.72
C THR A 37 12.45 -2.24 -7.57
N THR A 38 12.75 -0.98 -7.24
CA THR A 38 11.76 0.09 -7.16
C THR A 38 11.09 0.35 -8.53
N ILE A 39 11.88 0.37 -9.61
CA ILE A 39 11.37 0.49 -10.99
C ILE A 39 10.50 -0.73 -11.33
N SER A 40 10.91 -1.93 -10.91
CA SER A 40 10.16 -3.17 -11.13
C SER A 40 8.80 -3.14 -10.42
N PHE A 41 8.71 -2.62 -9.19
CA PHE A 41 7.44 -2.41 -8.51
C PHE A 41 6.57 -1.39 -9.23
N ALA A 42 7.13 -0.22 -9.59
CA ALA A 42 6.36 0.83 -10.25
C ALA A 42 5.75 0.35 -11.58
N ILE A 43 6.55 -0.31 -12.44
CA ILE A 43 6.08 -0.79 -13.74
C ILE A 43 5.26 -2.07 -13.60
N GLY A 44 5.71 -3.02 -12.77
CA GLY A 44 5.04 -4.30 -12.57
C GLY A 44 3.69 -4.15 -11.88
N GLY A 45 3.62 -3.30 -10.84
CA GLY A 45 2.38 -3.01 -10.11
C GLY A 45 1.34 -2.33 -11.00
N ASP A 46 1.73 -1.28 -11.73
CA ASP A 46 0.84 -0.56 -12.65
C ASP A 46 0.23 -1.48 -13.73
N LEU A 47 1.10 -2.27 -14.39
CA LEU A 47 0.63 -3.26 -15.39
C LEU A 47 -0.24 -4.36 -14.79
N PHE A 48 0.09 -4.82 -13.58
CA PHE A 48 -0.69 -5.84 -12.91
C PHE A 48 -2.11 -5.33 -12.61
N VAL A 49 -2.22 -4.10 -12.11
CA VAL A 49 -3.51 -3.44 -11.84
C VAL A 49 -4.32 -3.28 -13.12
N ASP A 50 -3.72 -2.79 -14.20
CA ASP A 50 -4.40 -2.60 -15.49
C ASP A 50 -4.95 -3.90 -16.04
N GLU A 51 -4.16 -4.96 -16.03
CA GLU A 51 -4.57 -6.28 -16.54
C GLU A 51 -5.61 -6.95 -15.61
N ALA A 52 -5.52 -6.73 -14.29
CA ALA A 52 -6.50 -7.23 -13.32
C ALA A 52 -7.87 -6.57 -13.52
N ILE A 53 -7.92 -5.26 -13.77
CA ILE A 53 -9.15 -4.53 -14.11
C ILE A 53 -9.75 -5.10 -15.40
N GLY A 54 -8.92 -5.28 -16.43
CA GLY A 54 -9.34 -5.89 -17.70
C GLY A 54 -9.92 -7.30 -17.52
N LEU A 55 -9.30 -8.12 -16.68
CA LEU A 55 -9.81 -9.46 -16.33
C LEU A 55 -11.14 -9.38 -15.58
N GLY A 56 -11.27 -8.48 -14.60
CA GLY A 56 -12.49 -8.28 -13.83
C GLY A 56 -13.67 -7.90 -14.73
N THR A 57 -13.46 -6.99 -15.69
CA THR A 57 -14.51 -6.60 -16.67
C THR A 57 -14.92 -7.76 -17.55
N LYS A 58 -13.97 -8.61 -17.98
CA LYS A 58 -14.28 -9.82 -18.79
C LYS A 58 -15.05 -10.88 -17.99
N LEU A 59 -14.81 -11.00 -16.69
CA LEU A 59 -15.53 -11.90 -15.80
C LEU A 59 -16.94 -11.40 -15.45
N GLY A 60 -17.37 -10.26 -16.02
CA GLY A 60 -18.69 -9.69 -15.79
C GLY A 60 -18.87 -9.04 -14.44
N LEU A 61 -17.78 -8.73 -13.75
CA LEU A 61 -17.84 -7.93 -12.52
C LEU A 61 -18.40 -6.55 -12.85
N THR A 62 -19.31 -6.04 -12.04
CA THR A 62 -19.85 -4.70 -12.21
C THR A 62 -18.71 -3.69 -12.08
N LYS A 63 -18.87 -2.51 -12.73
CA LYS A 63 -17.91 -1.40 -12.63
C LYS A 63 -17.58 -1.02 -11.18
N MET A 64 -18.55 -1.15 -10.32
CA MET A 64 -18.45 -0.89 -8.89
C MET A 64 -17.59 -1.95 -8.18
N GLN A 65 -17.78 -3.24 -8.49
CA GLN A 65 -16.96 -4.32 -7.95
C GLN A 65 -15.52 -4.26 -8.48
N THR A 66 -15.34 -3.83 -9.74
CA THR A 66 -14.03 -3.66 -10.34
C THR A 66 -13.32 -2.40 -9.86
N GLY A 67 -14.02 -1.28 -9.65
CA GLY A 67 -13.41 0.00 -9.30
C GLY A 67 -13.05 0.11 -7.81
N ALA A 68 -14.04 0.20 -6.93
CA ALA A 68 -13.79 0.55 -5.52
C ALA A 68 -13.17 -0.61 -4.72
N THR A 69 -13.52 -1.87 -5.05
CA THR A 69 -13.04 -3.04 -4.30
C THR A 69 -11.79 -3.63 -4.92
N PHE A 70 -11.82 -3.85 -6.24
CA PHE A 70 -10.75 -4.50 -6.96
C PHE A 70 -9.53 -3.57 -7.13
N LEU A 71 -9.75 -2.31 -7.56
CA LEU A 71 -8.66 -1.37 -7.79
C LEU A 71 -7.85 -1.11 -6.52
N SER A 72 -8.54 -0.85 -5.39
CA SER A 72 -7.85 -0.63 -4.11
C SER A 72 -7.15 -1.87 -3.59
N PHE A 73 -7.69 -3.08 -3.85
CA PHE A 73 -7.04 -4.32 -3.46
C PHE A 73 -5.81 -4.62 -4.33
N PHE A 74 -5.92 -4.38 -5.65
CA PHE A 74 -4.80 -4.62 -6.56
C PHE A 74 -3.75 -3.52 -6.51
N SER A 75 -4.08 -2.30 -6.05
CA SER A 75 -3.08 -1.23 -5.85
C SER A 75 -2.04 -1.56 -4.77
N ILE A 76 -2.33 -2.52 -3.89
CA ILE A 76 -1.42 -2.96 -2.82
C ILE A 76 -0.80 -4.34 -3.11
N VAL A 77 -0.81 -4.79 -4.37
CA VAL A 77 -0.32 -6.14 -4.72
C VAL A 77 1.15 -6.33 -4.44
N ASP A 78 1.94 -5.31 -4.63
CA ASP A 78 3.37 -5.31 -4.33
C ASP A 78 3.60 -5.49 -2.82
N GLU A 79 2.85 -4.80 -1.96
CA GLU A 79 2.91 -5.01 -0.52
C GLU A 79 2.40 -6.39 -0.12
N ILE A 80 1.36 -6.93 -0.78
CA ILE A 80 0.91 -8.32 -0.55
C ILE A 80 2.08 -9.29 -0.77
N PHE A 81 2.80 -9.18 -1.88
CA PHE A 81 3.94 -10.05 -2.15
C PHE A 81 5.10 -9.82 -1.18
N VAL A 82 5.40 -8.57 -0.78
CA VAL A 82 6.42 -8.29 0.24
C VAL A 82 6.03 -8.93 1.57
N VAL A 83 4.80 -8.75 2.01
CA VAL A 83 4.28 -9.32 3.27
C VAL A 83 4.35 -10.84 3.26
N LEU A 84 3.89 -11.48 2.20
CA LEU A 84 3.94 -12.94 2.07
C LEU A 84 5.39 -13.44 2.06
N ASN A 85 6.25 -12.89 1.20
CA ASN A 85 7.63 -13.33 1.07
C ASN A 85 8.44 -13.14 2.36
N SER A 86 8.33 -11.98 3.01
CA SER A 86 9.08 -11.72 4.24
C SER A 86 8.54 -12.54 5.41
N SER A 87 7.23 -12.69 5.56
CA SER A 87 6.65 -13.50 6.64
C SER A 87 6.96 -14.99 6.49
N LEU A 88 6.88 -15.55 5.27
CA LEU A 88 7.24 -16.94 4.98
C LEU A 88 8.73 -17.25 5.23
N ARG A 89 9.60 -16.25 5.08
CA ARG A 89 11.03 -16.35 5.41
C ARG A 89 11.34 -16.11 6.89
N GLY A 90 10.33 -15.86 7.74
CA GLY A 90 10.52 -15.53 9.15
C GLY A 90 10.94 -14.09 9.43
N TYR A 91 10.87 -13.19 8.43
CA TYR A 91 11.19 -11.76 8.55
C TYR A 91 9.93 -10.91 8.71
N SER A 92 8.97 -11.31 9.54
CA SER A 92 7.70 -10.60 9.75
C SER A 92 7.86 -9.13 10.18
N SER A 93 8.99 -8.79 10.80
CA SER A 93 9.33 -7.38 11.09
C SER A 93 9.54 -6.56 9.81
N ILE A 94 10.07 -7.15 8.73
CA ILE A 94 10.15 -6.49 7.41
C ILE A 94 8.74 -6.29 6.84
N SER A 95 7.85 -7.29 6.97
CA SER A 95 6.45 -7.19 6.54
C SER A 95 5.76 -6.00 7.21
N PHE A 96 5.88 -5.91 8.53
CA PHE A 96 5.25 -4.83 9.28
C PHE A 96 5.87 -3.47 8.97
N GLY A 97 7.20 -3.42 8.85
CA GLY A 97 7.91 -2.22 8.40
C GLY A 97 7.47 -1.74 7.02
N ALA A 98 7.31 -2.65 6.06
CA ALA A 98 6.84 -2.33 4.72
C ALA A 98 5.44 -1.70 4.75
N VAL A 99 4.51 -2.29 5.48
CA VAL A 99 3.14 -1.77 5.64
C VAL A 99 3.12 -0.40 6.30
N GLU A 100 3.81 -0.25 7.43
CA GLU A 100 3.86 1.02 8.16
C GLU A 100 4.56 2.12 7.36
N GLY A 101 5.65 1.78 6.67
CA GLY A 101 6.41 2.71 5.82
C GLY A 101 5.60 3.20 4.63
N SER A 102 4.95 2.29 3.91
CA SER A 102 4.09 2.62 2.78
C SER A 102 2.90 3.48 3.22
N ASN A 103 2.24 3.14 4.33
CA ASN A 103 1.18 3.97 4.90
C ASN A 103 1.67 5.36 5.33
N LEU A 104 2.86 5.44 5.93
CA LEU A 104 3.41 6.73 6.34
C LEU A 104 3.68 7.64 5.14
N VAL A 105 4.29 7.12 4.08
CA VAL A 105 4.53 7.88 2.83
C VAL A 105 3.21 8.31 2.20
N ALA A 106 2.25 7.42 2.05
CA ALA A 106 0.94 7.70 1.47
C ALA A 106 0.19 8.80 2.27
N MET A 107 0.14 8.66 3.59
CA MET A 107 -0.54 9.64 4.46
C MET A 107 0.18 10.99 4.52
N VAL A 108 1.52 11.03 4.39
CA VAL A 108 2.29 12.28 4.28
C VAL A 108 2.01 12.96 2.93
N ILE A 109 1.98 12.22 1.82
CA ILE A 109 1.59 12.77 0.51
C ILE A 109 0.18 13.36 0.59
N PHE A 110 -0.76 12.65 1.18
CA PHE A 110 -2.12 13.15 1.38
C PHE A 110 -2.18 14.39 2.28
N LEU A 111 -1.43 14.41 3.37
CA LEU A 111 -1.31 15.58 4.25
C LEU A 111 -0.80 16.81 3.51
N ILE A 112 0.26 16.66 2.71
CA ILE A 112 0.83 17.73 1.89
C ILE A 112 -0.23 18.23 0.89
N ALA A 113 -0.92 17.34 0.19
CA ALA A 113 -1.97 17.71 -0.75
C ALA A 113 -3.13 18.46 -0.07
N ALA A 114 -3.55 18.00 1.09
CA ALA A 114 -4.64 18.62 1.85
C ALA A 114 -4.28 20.02 2.36
N VAL A 115 -3.10 20.17 2.96
CA VAL A 115 -2.71 21.38 3.70
C VAL A 115 -1.99 22.37 2.79
N VAL A 116 -0.95 21.92 2.04
CA VAL A 116 -0.09 22.80 1.23
C VAL A 116 -0.76 23.16 -0.09
N LEU A 117 -1.34 22.16 -0.79
CA LEU A 117 -2.02 22.40 -2.06
C LEU A 117 -3.48 22.84 -1.88
N GLY A 118 -3.99 22.90 -0.65
CA GLY A 118 -5.35 23.35 -0.35
C GLY A 118 -6.44 22.43 -0.92
N MET A 119 -6.15 21.16 -1.15
CA MET A 119 -7.09 20.20 -1.72
C MET A 119 -8.39 20.12 -0.90
N ALA A 120 -9.54 20.26 -1.56
CA ALA A 120 -10.84 20.09 -0.92
C ALA A 120 -11.08 18.61 -0.61
N ILE A 121 -11.38 18.30 0.65
CA ILE A 121 -11.71 16.96 1.11
C ILE A 121 -13.17 16.95 1.53
N LYS A 122 -13.95 16.04 0.93
CA LYS A 122 -15.34 15.85 1.33
C LYS A 122 -15.46 15.28 2.74
N THR A 123 -16.50 15.69 3.47
CA THR A 123 -16.76 15.19 4.83
C THR A 123 -17.03 13.69 4.88
N GLU A 124 -17.41 13.07 3.77
CA GLU A 124 -17.64 11.63 3.65
C GLU A 124 -16.37 10.82 3.99
N PHE A 125 -15.17 11.34 3.64
CA PHE A 125 -13.89 10.72 3.96
C PHE A 125 -13.49 10.78 5.44
N SER A 126 -14.26 11.49 6.27
CA SER A 126 -14.02 11.51 7.72
C SER A 126 -14.14 10.14 8.36
N ILE A 127 -14.94 9.25 7.78
CA ILE A 127 -15.14 7.89 8.31
C ILE A 127 -13.90 7.03 8.08
N GLU A 128 -13.26 7.11 6.90
CA GLU A 128 -12.01 6.43 6.61
C GLU A 128 -10.88 6.93 7.52
N LEU A 129 -10.81 8.23 7.74
CA LEU A 129 -9.83 8.85 8.64
C LEU A 129 -10.07 8.46 10.11
N ALA A 130 -11.35 8.42 10.55
CA ALA A 130 -11.71 7.93 11.87
C ALA A 130 -11.35 6.45 12.04
N LEU A 131 -11.62 5.62 11.02
CA LEU A 131 -11.30 4.21 11.05
C LEU A 131 -9.78 3.99 11.11
N MET A 132 -9.00 4.71 10.32
CA MET A 132 -7.52 4.67 10.39
C MET A 132 -7.03 5.09 11.78
N THR A 133 -7.61 6.14 12.37
CA THR A 133 -7.32 6.58 13.73
C THR A 133 -7.59 5.48 14.76
N VAL A 134 -8.73 4.79 14.65
CA VAL A 134 -9.09 3.67 15.53
C VAL A 134 -8.10 2.51 15.38
N ILE A 135 -7.75 2.11 14.14
CA ILE A 135 -6.79 1.04 13.86
C ILE A 135 -5.43 1.37 14.48
N MET A 136 -4.91 2.57 14.25
CA MET A 136 -3.61 2.98 14.79
C MET A 136 -3.64 3.08 16.33
N SER A 137 -4.77 3.50 16.93
CA SER A 137 -4.95 3.51 18.38
C SER A 137 -4.93 2.10 18.98
N ILE A 138 -5.60 1.14 18.34
CA ILE A 138 -5.59 -0.27 18.76
C ILE A 138 -4.18 -0.84 18.67
N LEU A 139 -3.45 -0.61 17.58
CA LEU A 139 -2.07 -1.07 17.42
C LEU A 139 -1.14 -0.43 18.46
N LEU A 140 -1.28 0.87 18.71
CA LEU A 140 -0.48 1.59 19.70
C LEU A 140 -0.73 1.05 21.10
N ILE A 141 -1.97 0.95 21.52
CA ILE A 141 -2.34 0.41 22.84
C ILE A 141 -1.79 -1.02 22.97
N SER A 142 -1.99 -1.87 21.98
CA SER A 142 -1.50 -3.25 21.99
C SER A 142 0.02 -3.31 22.11
N SER A 143 0.76 -2.36 21.53
CA SER A 143 2.22 -2.30 21.61
C SER A 143 2.78 -2.03 23.00
N PHE A 144 1.97 -1.50 23.93
CA PHE A 144 2.36 -1.30 25.33
C PHE A 144 2.17 -2.56 26.18
N TYR A 145 1.17 -3.38 25.85
CA TYR A 145 0.83 -4.56 26.63
C TYR A 145 1.42 -5.87 26.08
N TYR A 146 1.73 -5.90 24.79
CA TYR A 146 2.21 -7.09 24.11
C TYR A 146 3.52 -6.83 23.39
N THR A 147 4.38 -7.83 23.31
CA THR A 147 5.65 -7.77 22.56
C THR A 147 5.44 -7.97 21.04
N SER A 148 4.36 -8.66 20.68
CA SER A 148 4.00 -8.97 19.30
C SER A 148 2.49 -8.90 19.08
N ILE A 149 2.09 -8.82 17.83
CA ILE A 149 0.68 -8.88 17.43
C ILE A 149 0.13 -10.27 17.77
N SER A 150 -0.86 -10.29 18.65
CA SER A 150 -1.52 -11.53 19.05
C SER A 150 -2.49 -12.03 17.99
N ILE A 151 -2.81 -13.33 18.02
CA ILE A 151 -3.82 -13.92 17.13
C ILE A 151 -5.20 -13.26 17.30
N PHE A 152 -5.56 -12.85 18.51
CA PHE A 152 -6.82 -12.13 18.76
C PHE A 152 -6.83 -10.76 18.10
N LEU A 153 -5.70 -10.04 18.12
CA LEU A 153 -5.55 -8.77 17.43
C LEU A 153 -5.61 -8.96 15.91
N ALA A 154 -4.97 -10.02 15.39
CA ALA A 154 -5.06 -10.35 13.96
C ALA A 154 -6.51 -10.62 13.51
N ILE A 155 -7.26 -11.40 14.29
CA ILE A 155 -8.68 -11.67 14.01
C ILE A 155 -9.49 -10.37 14.07
N LEU A 156 -9.25 -9.51 15.05
CA LEU A 156 -9.92 -8.20 15.16
C LEU A 156 -9.66 -7.35 13.91
N LEU A 157 -8.40 -7.30 13.43
CA LEU A 157 -8.04 -6.56 12.21
C LEU A 157 -8.73 -7.13 10.96
N ILE A 158 -8.87 -8.46 10.86
CA ILE A 158 -9.65 -9.11 9.78
C ILE A 158 -11.13 -8.71 9.86
N ILE A 159 -11.71 -8.70 11.06
CA ILE A 159 -13.12 -8.29 11.23
C ILE A 159 -13.30 -6.82 10.80
N ILE A 160 -12.39 -5.93 11.21
CA ILE A 160 -12.42 -4.51 10.80
C ILE A 160 -12.33 -4.41 9.27
N PHE A 161 -11.42 -5.15 8.64
CA PHE A 161 -11.31 -5.21 7.19
C PHE A 161 -12.61 -5.67 6.52
N MET A 162 -13.21 -6.75 6.98
CA MET A 162 -14.46 -7.29 6.42
C MET A 162 -15.62 -6.31 6.56
N LEU A 163 -15.74 -5.62 7.70
CA LEU A 163 -16.75 -4.59 7.91
C LEU A 163 -16.55 -3.39 6.98
N TYR A 164 -15.30 -2.98 6.79
CA TYR A 164 -14.95 -1.90 5.87
C TYR A 164 -15.26 -2.28 4.41
N MET A 165 -14.90 -3.49 3.99
CA MET A 165 -15.24 -4.02 2.66
C MET A 165 -16.76 -4.08 2.43
N ALA A 166 -17.51 -4.58 3.41
CA ALA A 166 -18.98 -4.62 3.34
C ALA A 166 -19.61 -3.23 3.24
N ARG A 167 -18.99 -2.20 3.82
CA ARG A 167 -19.42 -0.80 3.67
C ARG A 167 -19.15 -0.28 2.26
N ILE A 168 -17.91 -0.43 1.74
CA ILE A 168 -17.54 0.08 0.41
C ILE A 168 -18.41 -0.56 -0.67
N THR A 169 -18.62 -1.87 -0.61
CA THR A 169 -19.41 -2.60 -1.62
C THR A 169 -20.89 -2.18 -1.66
N ARG A 170 -21.40 -1.55 -0.59
CA ARG A 170 -22.77 -0.99 -0.55
C ARG A 170 -22.86 0.42 -1.16
N GLN A 171 -21.76 1.13 -1.33
CA GLN A 171 -21.76 2.45 -1.96
C GLN A 171 -21.94 2.29 -3.47
N LYS A 172 -23.07 2.84 -3.99
CA LYS A 172 -23.45 2.75 -5.41
C LYS A 172 -22.82 3.92 -6.19
N GLU A 173 -21.56 3.83 -6.57
CA GLU A 173 -21.01 4.75 -7.58
C GLU A 173 -20.86 4.05 -8.94
N SER A 174 -21.46 4.67 -9.97
CA SER A 174 -21.34 4.22 -11.35
C SER A 174 -20.09 4.78 -11.99
N LEU A 175 -18.99 4.06 -11.90
CA LEU A 175 -17.81 4.40 -12.72
C LEU A 175 -18.05 3.97 -14.17
N GLY A 176 -17.70 4.85 -15.10
CA GLY A 176 -17.89 4.65 -16.54
C GLY A 176 -17.19 3.39 -17.08
N THR A 177 -17.81 2.69 -18.06
CA THR A 177 -17.22 1.53 -18.73
C THR A 177 -16.14 1.97 -19.69
N GLN A 178 -14.88 1.80 -19.32
CA GLN A 178 -13.84 1.63 -20.31
C GLN A 178 -13.69 0.11 -20.56
N GLN A 179 -13.88 -0.32 -21.81
CA GLN A 179 -13.48 -1.66 -22.24
C GLN A 179 -11.96 -1.71 -22.25
N HIS A 180 -11.35 -2.33 -21.24
CA HIS A 180 -9.93 -2.63 -21.23
C HIS A 180 -9.69 -3.96 -21.96
N ASN A 181 -8.88 -3.92 -23.02
CA ASN A 181 -8.31 -5.14 -23.59
C ASN A 181 -7.29 -5.69 -22.62
N TYR A 182 -7.52 -6.87 -22.05
CA TYR A 182 -6.61 -7.52 -21.15
C TYR A 182 -5.81 -8.62 -21.83
N SER A 183 -4.60 -8.87 -21.36
CA SER A 183 -3.73 -9.95 -21.83
C SER A 183 -3.31 -10.81 -20.64
N ILE A 184 -3.74 -12.07 -20.62
CA ILE A 184 -3.36 -13.02 -19.57
C ILE A 184 -1.84 -13.18 -19.47
N MET A 185 -1.13 -13.10 -20.60
CA MET A 185 0.33 -13.16 -20.63
C MET A 185 0.95 -11.97 -19.90
N MET A 186 0.41 -10.76 -20.10
CA MET A 186 0.90 -9.55 -19.41
C MET A 186 0.57 -9.58 -17.93
N PHE A 187 -0.62 -10.06 -17.56
CA PHE A 187 -0.99 -10.29 -16.18
C PHE A 187 -0.01 -11.22 -15.47
N VAL A 188 0.34 -12.36 -16.09
CA VAL A 188 1.31 -13.30 -15.51
C VAL A 188 2.71 -12.70 -15.44
N VAL A 189 3.17 -12.00 -16.49
CA VAL A 189 4.50 -11.38 -16.52
C VAL A 189 4.62 -10.29 -15.45
N SER A 190 3.60 -9.45 -15.29
CA SER A 190 3.58 -8.40 -14.26
C SER A 190 3.54 -9.01 -12.84
N ALA A 191 2.72 -10.06 -12.62
CA ALA A 191 2.70 -10.77 -11.35
C ALA A 191 4.07 -11.38 -10.98
N LEU A 192 4.74 -12.02 -11.94
CA LEU A 192 6.09 -12.55 -11.74
C LEU A 192 7.11 -11.45 -11.46
N LEU A 193 7.01 -10.33 -12.18
CA LEU A 193 7.91 -9.18 -11.95
C LEU A 193 7.77 -8.64 -10.52
N VAL A 194 6.55 -8.41 -10.05
CA VAL A 194 6.27 -7.95 -8.68
C VAL A 194 6.69 -8.99 -7.65
N TYR A 195 6.45 -10.27 -7.90
CA TYR A 195 6.88 -11.36 -7.02
C TYR A 195 8.40 -11.39 -6.83
N PHE A 196 9.20 -11.37 -7.91
CA PHE A 196 10.66 -11.36 -7.79
C PHE A 196 11.19 -10.04 -7.23
N ALA A 197 10.57 -8.91 -7.56
CA ALA A 197 10.90 -7.63 -6.94
C ALA A 197 10.69 -7.67 -5.42
N SER A 198 9.60 -8.28 -4.94
CA SER A 198 9.36 -8.44 -3.50
C SER A 198 10.41 -9.32 -2.81
N GLN A 199 10.88 -10.38 -3.48
CA GLN A 199 11.98 -11.20 -2.99
C GLN A 199 13.26 -10.36 -2.81
N ASN A 200 13.55 -9.50 -3.79
CA ASN A 200 14.74 -8.65 -3.78
C ASN A 200 14.65 -7.61 -2.65
N VAL A 201 13.49 -6.98 -2.45
CA VAL A 201 13.27 -6.04 -1.33
C VAL A 201 13.56 -6.69 0.02
N VAL A 202 13.08 -7.90 0.25
CA VAL A 202 13.34 -8.63 1.51
C VAL A 202 14.84 -8.91 1.66
N THR A 203 15.50 -9.33 0.59
CA THR A 203 16.94 -9.61 0.57
C THR A 203 17.76 -8.34 0.83
N ILE A 204 17.42 -7.23 0.18
CA ILE A 204 18.05 -5.92 0.36
C ILE A 204 17.85 -5.40 1.79
N SER A 205 16.63 -5.48 2.31
CA SER A 205 16.33 -5.05 3.68
C SER A 205 17.14 -5.84 4.72
N ASN A 206 17.28 -7.14 4.51
CA ASN A 206 18.10 -8.00 5.37
C ASN A 206 19.60 -7.69 5.23
N TYR A 207 20.10 -7.39 4.03
CA TYR A 207 21.48 -6.96 3.81
C TYR A 207 21.80 -5.69 4.62
N PHE A 208 20.95 -4.66 4.55
CA PHE A 208 21.16 -3.44 5.32
C PHE A 208 21.08 -3.68 6.83
N TYR A 209 20.21 -4.58 7.28
CA TYR A 209 20.15 -4.98 8.67
C TYR A 209 21.46 -5.60 9.15
N ILE A 210 22.05 -6.52 8.37
CA ILE A 210 23.31 -7.19 8.72
C ILE A 210 24.48 -6.21 8.65
N SER A 211 24.53 -5.34 7.62
CA SER A 211 25.69 -4.48 7.33
C SER A 211 25.73 -3.21 8.17
N LEU A 212 24.57 -2.58 8.44
CA LEU A 212 24.48 -1.29 9.11
C LEU A 212 23.84 -1.36 10.50
N GLY A 213 23.32 -2.53 10.89
CA GLY A 213 22.63 -2.70 12.16
C GLY A 213 21.20 -2.10 12.13
N ASN A 214 20.75 -1.58 13.28
CA ASN A 214 19.39 -1.19 13.55
C ASN A 214 18.46 -2.42 13.67
N ASN A 215 17.20 -2.35 13.24
CA ASN A 215 16.28 -3.47 13.28
C ASN A 215 15.65 -3.74 11.92
N LEU A 216 15.15 -4.97 11.72
CA LEU A 216 14.51 -5.40 10.47
C LEU A 216 13.26 -4.57 10.14
N PHE A 217 12.51 -4.11 11.15
CA PHE A 217 11.37 -3.23 10.96
C PHE A 217 11.78 -1.92 10.27
N PHE A 218 12.84 -1.28 10.76
CA PHE A 218 13.33 -0.01 10.19
C PHE A 218 13.72 -0.16 8.72
N TRP A 219 14.47 -1.20 8.38
CA TRP A 219 14.87 -1.44 6.99
C TRP A 219 13.70 -1.85 6.09
N GLY A 220 12.75 -2.61 6.62
CA GLY A 220 11.47 -2.87 5.97
C GLY A 220 10.71 -1.58 5.67
N MET A 221 10.66 -0.66 6.63
CA MET A 221 9.97 0.62 6.49
C MET A 221 10.63 1.50 5.41
N ILE A 222 11.96 1.66 5.44
CA ILE A 222 12.68 2.53 4.51
C ILE A 222 12.77 1.91 3.10
N ILE A 223 13.10 0.64 2.97
CA ILE A 223 13.33 0.02 1.66
C ILE A 223 12.00 -0.45 1.05
N ALA A 224 11.30 -1.35 1.74
CA ALA A 224 10.07 -1.92 1.20
C ALA A 224 8.90 -0.93 1.23
N GLY A 225 8.75 -0.18 2.32
CA GLY A 225 7.66 0.78 2.48
C GLY A 225 7.74 1.94 1.48
N VAL A 226 8.91 2.53 1.28
CA VAL A 226 9.09 3.60 0.28
C VAL A 226 8.91 3.06 -1.14
N ALA A 227 9.53 1.92 -1.47
CA ALA A 227 9.41 1.32 -2.80
C ALA A 227 7.95 0.97 -3.15
N GLY A 228 7.21 0.38 -2.20
CA GLY A 228 5.79 0.02 -2.38
C GLY A 228 4.85 1.22 -2.48
N SER A 229 5.18 2.37 -1.84
CA SER A 229 4.35 3.57 -1.91
C SER A 229 4.46 4.35 -3.23
N ILE A 230 5.47 4.08 -4.07
CA ILE A 230 5.69 4.82 -5.33
C ILE A 230 4.54 4.65 -6.32
N PRO A 231 4.02 3.44 -6.62
CA PRO A 231 2.89 3.27 -7.51
C PRO A 231 1.65 4.04 -7.03
N GLU A 232 1.33 3.93 -5.74
CA GLU A 232 0.20 4.66 -5.15
C GLU A 232 0.37 6.18 -5.24
N GLY A 233 1.56 6.69 -4.94
CA GLY A 233 1.88 8.11 -5.06
C GLY A 233 1.74 8.62 -6.49
N ILE A 234 2.18 7.86 -7.49
CA ILE A 234 2.02 8.18 -8.90
C ILE A 234 0.54 8.21 -9.28
N MET A 235 -0.24 7.17 -8.92
CA MET A 235 -1.68 7.12 -9.19
C MET A 235 -2.44 8.27 -8.52
N PHE A 236 -2.10 8.62 -7.29
CA PHE A 236 -2.64 9.78 -6.59
C PHE A 236 -2.39 11.09 -7.37
N LEU A 237 -1.14 11.33 -7.79
CA LEU A 237 -0.78 12.53 -8.55
C LEU A 237 -1.46 12.59 -9.92
N ILE A 238 -1.59 11.45 -10.62
CA ILE A 238 -2.31 11.38 -11.90
C ILE A 238 -3.79 11.70 -11.71
N SER A 239 -4.44 11.15 -10.69
CA SER A 239 -5.85 11.42 -10.37
C SER A 239 -6.07 12.90 -10.04
N LEU A 240 -5.15 13.52 -9.29
CA LEU A 240 -5.21 14.96 -9.03
C LEU A 240 -5.08 15.81 -10.31
N LYS A 241 -4.15 15.44 -11.21
CA LYS A 241 -4.00 16.13 -12.51
C LYS A 241 -5.23 16.01 -13.40
N ARG A 242 -6.02 14.96 -13.25
CA ARG A 242 -7.29 14.74 -13.96
C ARG A 242 -8.47 15.44 -13.29
N ASN A 243 -8.25 16.18 -12.20
CA ASN A 243 -9.29 16.79 -11.36
C ASN A 243 -10.22 15.75 -10.71
N GLU A 244 -9.73 14.54 -10.46
CA GLU A 244 -10.43 13.43 -9.80
C GLU A 244 -9.99 13.32 -8.34
N ALA A 245 -10.11 14.41 -7.57
CA ALA A 245 -9.63 14.47 -6.18
C ALA A 245 -10.26 13.40 -5.29
N ASP A 246 -11.54 13.10 -5.46
CA ASP A 246 -12.23 12.07 -4.67
C ASP A 246 -11.65 10.68 -4.93
N THR A 247 -11.34 10.35 -6.18
CA THR A 247 -10.68 9.08 -6.56
C THR A 247 -9.29 8.99 -5.93
N ALA A 248 -8.52 10.09 -5.97
CA ALA A 248 -7.19 10.15 -5.37
C ALA A 248 -7.24 9.91 -3.84
N ILE A 249 -8.15 10.60 -3.14
CA ILE A 249 -8.33 10.48 -1.69
C ILE A 249 -8.79 9.07 -1.33
N GLY A 250 -9.82 8.58 -2.03
CA GLY A 250 -10.35 7.22 -1.82
C GLY A 250 -9.29 6.15 -1.98
N LEU A 251 -8.43 6.25 -3.00
CA LEU A 251 -7.33 5.32 -3.23
C LEU A 251 -6.38 5.26 -2.02
N ILE A 252 -5.85 6.40 -1.58
CA ILE A 252 -4.89 6.44 -0.45
C ILE A 252 -5.54 5.94 0.84
N LEU A 253 -6.74 6.38 1.16
CA LEU A 253 -7.37 6.01 2.44
C LEU A 253 -7.76 4.53 2.47
N SER A 254 -8.36 4.00 1.40
CA SER A 254 -8.75 2.59 1.35
C SER A 254 -7.55 1.66 1.31
N SER A 255 -6.51 1.95 0.51
CA SER A 255 -5.28 1.16 0.48
C SER A 255 -4.58 1.18 1.85
N SER A 256 -4.50 2.34 2.51
CA SER A 256 -3.92 2.45 3.86
C SER A 256 -4.67 1.61 4.88
N ILE A 257 -6.01 1.61 4.85
CA ILE A 257 -6.83 0.76 5.73
C ILE A 257 -6.60 -0.72 5.43
N TYR A 258 -6.56 -1.12 4.14
CA TYR A 258 -6.29 -2.51 3.75
C TYR A 258 -4.93 -2.98 4.28
N LYS A 259 -3.89 -2.17 4.06
CA LYS A 259 -2.54 -2.46 4.54
C LYS A 259 -2.50 -2.59 6.06
N ALA A 260 -3.05 -1.63 6.78
CA ALA A 260 -3.05 -1.61 8.25
C ALA A 260 -3.95 -2.69 8.88
N THR A 261 -4.82 -3.33 8.13
CA THR A 261 -5.71 -4.38 8.63
C THR A 261 -5.33 -5.74 8.08
N ILE A 262 -5.72 -6.07 6.83
CA ILE A 262 -5.58 -7.42 6.30
C ILE A 262 -4.11 -7.85 6.12
N LEU A 263 -3.21 -6.94 5.67
CA LEU A 263 -1.81 -7.33 5.49
C LEU A 263 -1.08 -7.51 6.82
N VAL A 264 -1.33 -6.66 7.80
CA VAL A 264 -0.80 -6.83 9.17
C VAL A 264 -1.31 -8.14 9.79
N ALA A 265 -2.59 -8.45 9.61
CA ALA A 265 -3.18 -9.68 10.10
C ALA A 265 -2.55 -10.92 9.43
N ILE A 266 -2.45 -10.94 8.10
CA ILE A 266 -1.81 -12.03 7.36
C ILE A 266 -0.35 -12.22 7.80
N ALA A 267 0.42 -11.14 7.91
CA ALA A 267 1.80 -11.21 8.38
C ALA A 267 1.89 -11.89 9.73
N SER A 268 1.05 -11.49 10.69
CA SER A 268 1.07 -11.99 12.06
C SER A 268 0.56 -13.43 12.20
N LEU A 269 -0.32 -13.89 11.30
CA LEU A 269 -0.79 -15.28 11.25
C LEU A 269 0.25 -16.23 10.66
N ILE A 270 1.09 -15.75 9.74
CA ILE A 270 2.17 -16.54 9.13
C ILE A 270 3.38 -16.63 10.09
N SER A 271 3.77 -15.49 10.66
CA SER A 271 4.93 -15.42 11.56
C SER A 271 4.72 -14.28 12.58
N PRO A 272 5.10 -14.47 13.86
CA PRO A 272 4.89 -13.45 14.88
C PRO A 272 5.49 -12.10 14.50
N VAL A 273 4.67 -11.05 14.46
CA VAL A 273 5.06 -9.67 14.16
C VAL A 273 5.36 -8.95 15.47
N ALA A 274 6.62 -8.61 15.68
CA ALA A 274 7.03 -7.89 16.87
C ALA A 274 6.74 -6.39 16.76
N PHE A 275 6.28 -5.75 17.85
CA PHE A 275 6.12 -4.30 17.96
C PHE A 275 7.44 -3.55 18.14
N LYS A 276 8.57 -4.25 18.27
CA LYS A 276 9.88 -3.63 18.47
C LYS A 276 10.25 -2.72 17.32
N GLY A 277 10.42 -1.43 17.61
CA GLY A 277 10.78 -0.40 16.62
C GLY A 277 9.61 0.28 15.92
N SER A 278 8.37 -0.24 16.03
CA SER A 278 7.22 0.29 15.28
C SER A 278 6.45 1.43 15.98
N ARG A 279 6.65 1.66 17.28
CA ARG A 279 5.87 2.65 18.03
C ARG A 279 5.94 4.05 17.44
N PHE A 280 7.10 4.43 16.92
CA PHE A 280 7.26 5.76 16.31
C PHE A 280 6.38 5.91 15.06
N SER A 281 6.40 4.92 14.16
CA SER A 281 5.57 4.96 12.94
C SER A 281 4.08 4.92 13.26
N ILE A 282 3.66 4.08 14.21
CA ILE A 282 2.26 4.00 14.67
C ILE A 282 1.82 5.36 15.24
N VAL A 283 2.63 6.00 16.10
CA VAL A 283 2.32 7.33 16.66
C VAL A 283 2.26 8.39 15.56
N ALA A 284 3.19 8.37 14.61
CA ALA A 284 3.20 9.31 13.49
C ALA A 284 1.94 9.16 12.63
N LEU A 285 1.58 7.92 12.25
CA LEU A 285 0.35 7.62 11.49
C LEU A 285 -0.92 8.01 12.26
N LEU A 286 -0.95 7.73 13.57
CA LEU A 286 -2.06 8.16 14.43
C LEU A 286 -2.16 9.69 14.44
N GLY A 287 -1.06 10.40 14.62
CA GLY A 287 -1.04 11.86 14.61
C GLY A 287 -1.52 12.46 13.30
N ILE A 288 -1.06 11.92 12.16
CA ILE A 288 -1.48 12.38 10.83
C ILE A 288 -2.98 12.08 10.61
N SER A 289 -3.46 10.89 10.96
CA SER A 289 -4.87 10.52 10.78
C SER A 289 -5.81 11.36 11.65
N VAL A 290 -5.47 11.60 12.91
CA VAL A 290 -6.22 12.50 13.81
C VAL A 290 -6.22 13.94 13.28
N PHE A 291 -5.07 14.44 12.85
CA PHE A 291 -4.98 15.79 12.29
C PHE A 291 -5.85 15.94 11.05
N LEU A 292 -5.76 15.02 10.10
CA LEU A 292 -6.57 15.05 8.87
C LEU A 292 -8.07 14.89 9.19
N PHE A 293 -8.44 14.04 10.14
CA PHE A 293 -9.82 13.87 10.59
C PHE A 293 -10.39 15.18 11.12
N VAL A 294 -9.69 15.83 12.06
CA VAL A 294 -10.10 17.12 12.63
C VAL A 294 -10.15 18.21 11.55
N TYR A 295 -9.15 18.24 10.66
CA TYR A 295 -9.08 19.19 9.56
C TYR A 295 -10.30 19.10 8.63
N VAL A 296 -10.71 17.86 8.27
CA VAL A 296 -11.91 17.63 7.43
C VAL A 296 -13.19 18.07 8.13
N LEU A 297 -13.34 17.76 9.41
CA LEU A 297 -14.52 18.18 10.18
C LEU A 297 -14.63 19.71 10.29
N LEU A 298 -13.53 20.39 10.59
CA LEU A 298 -13.53 21.86 10.74
C LEU A 298 -13.80 22.58 9.41
N ARG A 299 -13.31 22.08 8.29
CA ARG A 299 -13.61 22.65 6.96
C ARG A 299 -15.05 22.37 6.53
N GLY A 300 -15.58 21.19 6.81
CA GLY A 300 -16.96 20.83 6.52
C GLY A 300 -17.98 21.71 7.24
N VAL A 301 -17.69 22.14 8.47
CA VAL A 301 -18.50 23.08 9.23
C VAL A 301 -18.51 24.47 8.58
N LYS A 302 -17.33 24.98 8.14
CA LYS A 302 -17.24 26.28 7.46
C LYS A 302 -17.98 26.32 6.13
N SER A 303 -17.98 25.25 5.34
CA SER A 303 -18.72 25.16 4.08
C SER A 303 -20.23 25.23 4.29
N LYS A 304 -20.77 24.65 5.36
CA LYS A 304 -22.20 24.72 5.70
C LYS A 304 -22.62 26.09 6.25
N SER A 305 -21.72 26.82 6.92
CA SER A 305 -22.05 28.14 7.49
C SER A 305 -22.05 29.27 6.44
N ILE A 306 -21.42 29.07 5.28
CA ILE A 306 -21.40 30.05 4.15
C ILE A 306 -22.61 29.80 3.22
N ALA A 307 -23.29 28.66 3.30
CA ALA A 307 -24.45 28.30 2.48
C ALA A 307 -25.79 28.68 3.10
N MET A 308 -25.83 29.52 4.14
CA MET A 308 -27.08 30.11 4.61
C MET A 308 -27.25 31.51 3.97
N PRO A 309 -28.43 31.78 3.37
CA PRO A 309 -28.71 32.97 2.59
C PRO A 309 -28.68 34.24 3.40
#